data_fc41226a1569cb10e8dd559bd12c1555
#
_entry.id   fc41226a1569cb10e8dd559bd12c1555
#
_cell.length_a   1.000
_cell.length_b   1.000
_cell.length_c   1.000
_cell.angle_alpha   90.00
_cell.angle_beta   90.00
_cell.angle_gamma   90.00
#
_symmetry.space_group_name_H-M   'P 1'
#
loop_
_entity.id
_entity.type
_entity.pdbx_description
1 polymer ?
#
loop_
_entity_poly.entity_id
_entity_poly.type
_entity_poly.pdbx_seq_one_letter_code
_entity_poly.pdbx_strand_id
1 'polypeptide(L)'
;MDLEEGATVGLALNSSLAPTRNIEILCPVNTDFTQWFLPAFYLVVSLMGLLGNGVGLWNLCATSRKSGWNALGVLVCNLGVADLLYVVTLPFLVSYYLQGRVWVFGPGWCRLTRLLFHLNLYASIGFLTCISVHRYLGIVHPLKMLGRCQTLSPSVSLSVLVWVWVLIQLAPDFSFSKMDRAGVRCHDTTHHENLDTYMPYILTITMTGFAIPFLITTGCYCHVVVVLRRNQNVDPILKRRSITLVVLVLVLFSVCFLPYHIFRNLNLQSRRWQLQGSCSQTLRNIYVSYQVTRGLASLNSALNPLLYLMASEDLVMRLTAFGHTIGRALRFLWPSQAQRHLSQKKLSIMDDEECEEVSNGL
;
A
#
# COMPACT_ATOMS: atom_id res chain seq x y z
N MET A 1 64.31 -2.94 -47.92
CA MET A 1 65.47 -2.09 -47.62
C MET A 1 64.96 -1.15 -46.55
N ASP A 2 65.34 -1.59 -45.40
CA ASP A 2 65.98 -0.91 -44.29
C ASP A 2 65.03 -0.13 -43.41
N LEU A 3 64.71 -0.62 -42.16
CA LEU A 3 65.49 -0.47 -40.92
C LEU A 3 65.56 1.01 -40.49
N GLU A 4 65.16 1.46 -39.32
CA GLU A 4 65.55 1.17 -37.95
C GLU A 4 64.80 2.07 -37.02
N GLU A 5 64.43 1.52 -35.86
CA GLU A 5 64.91 1.87 -34.51
C GLU A 5 64.47 3.22 -33.90
N GLY A 6 63.66 3.18 -32.87
CA GLY A 6 64.14 3.32 -31.52
C GLY A 6 64.13 4.74 -30.95
N ALA A 7 63.24 5.07 -30.06
CA ALA A 7 63.55 5.90 -28.89
C ALA A 7 62.44 5.82 -27.85
N THR A 8 62.61 5.04 -26.78
CA THR A 8 61.97 5.13 -25.50
C THR A 8 62.33 6.45 -24.83
N VAL A 9 61.36 7.35 -24.66
CA VAL A 9 61.49 8.46 -23.71
C VAL A 9 60.53 8.18 -22.55
N GLY A 10 61.13 7.69 -21.48
CA GLY A 10 60.45 7.58 -20.18
C GLY A 10 60.16 8.97 -19.64
N LEU A 11 58.89 9.33 -19.59
CA LEU A 11 58.39 10.42 -18.73
C LEU A 11 57.78 9.80 -17.47
N ALA A 12 58.57 9.82 -16.41
CA ALA A 12 58.09 9.61 -15.07
C ALA A 12 57.18 10.80 -14.71
N LEU A 13 55.85 10.63 -14.87
CA LEU A 13 54.88 11.52 -14.24
C LEU A 13 54.60 11.01 -12.83
N ASN A 14 55.12 11.73 -11.84
CA ASN A 14 54.69 11.69 -10.47
C ASN A 14 53.22 11.99 -10.44
N SER A 15 52.37 10.98 -10.38
CA SER A 15 50.96 11.11 -10.03
C SER A 15 50.73 10.71 -8.61
N SER A 16 50.90 11.65 -7.70
CA SER A 16 50.23 11.64 -6.42
C SER A 16 48.74 11.97 -6.62
N LEU A 17 48.02 11.16 -7.40
CA LEU A 17 46.57 11.12 -7.36
C LEU A 17 46.20 10.11 -6.29
N ALA A 18 45.69 10.65 -5.17
CA ALA A 18 44.95 9.86 -4.21
C ALA A 18 43.89 9.04 -4.99
N PRO A 19 43.72 7.75 -4.70
CA PRO A 19 42.68 6.95 -5.38
C PRO A 19 41.36 7.52 -4.98
N THR A 20 40.68 8.23 -5.86
CA THR A 20 39.23 8.41 -5.79
C THR A 20 38.67 7.01 -5.78
N ARG A 21 38.45 6.51 -4.58
CA ARG A 21 37.82 5.22 -4.30
C ARG A 21 36.45 5.25 -4.98
N ASN A 22 36.37 4.68 -6.18
CA ASN A 22 35.13 4.32 -6.85
C ASN A 22 34.41 3.34 -5.92
N ILE A 23 33.57 3.88 -5.01
CA ILE A 23 32.74 3.11 -4.06
C ILE A 23 31.49 2.58 -4.82
N GLU A 24 31.60 2.35 -6.12
CA GLU A 24 30.56 1.69 -6.88
C GLU A 24 30.83 0.18 -6.88
N ILE A 25 29.86 -0.54 -6.33
CA ILE A 25 29.72 -2.00 -6.35
C ILE A 25 30.54 -2.74 -5.29
N LEU A 26 30.25 -2.48 -4.01
CA LEU A 26 30.78 -3.36 -2.97
C LEU A 26 30.19 -4.78 -3.02
N CYS A 27 28.92 -4.94 -3.39
CA CYS A 27 28.26 -6.26 -3.50
C CYS A 27 27.25 -6.26 -4.64
N PRO A 28 27.41 -7.09 -5.69
CA PRO A 28 26.42 -7.21 -6.74
C PRO A 28 25.12 -7.80 -6.15
N VAL A 29 24.07 -7.01 -6.15
CA VAL A 29 22.72 -7.47 -5.78
C VAL A 29 21.96 -7.77 -7.07
N ASN A 30 21.51 -9.02 -7.25
CA ASN A 30 20.61 -9.34 -8.35
C ASN A 30 19.30 -8.56 -8.17
N THR A 31 19.03 -7.66 -9.11
CA THR A 31 17.85 -6.80 -9.11
C THR A 31 16.78 -7.24 -10.10
N ASP A 32 16.98 -8.35 -10.83
CA ASP A 32 16.08 -8.84 -11.88
C ASP A 32 14.69 -9.10 -11.32
N PHE A 33 14.61 -9.67 -10.12
CA PHE A 33 13.36 -9.85 -9.38
C PHE A 33 12.56 -8.54 -9.26
N THR A 34 13.21 -7.40 -9.01
CA THR A 34 12.51 -6.12 -8.84
C THR A 34 11.95 -5.56 -10.14
N GLN A 35 12.49 -5.95 -11.29
CA GLN A 35 12.05 -5.49 -12.61
C GLN A 35 10.70 -6.13 -13.03
N TRP A 36 10.36 -7.29 -12.50
CA TRP A 36 9.11 -7.97 -12.83
C TRP A 36 8.10 -7.91 -11.69
N PHE A 37 8.55 -8.21 -10.48
CA PHE A 37 7.68 -8.26 -9.30
C PHE A 37 7.07 -6.90 -8.96
N LEU A 38 7.89 -5.85 -8.81
CA LEU A 38 7.40 -4.54 -8.38
C LEU A 38 6.48 -3.87 -9.39
N PRO A 39 6.76 -3.85 -10.71
CA PRO A 39 5.83 -3.28 -11.68
C PRO A 39 4.47 -3.97 -11.69
N ALA A 40 4.46 -5.31 -11.74
CA ALA A 40 3.22 -6.08 -11.72
C ALA A 40 2.41 -5.80 -10.43
N PHE A 41 3.09 -5.81 -9.29
CA PHE A 41 2.48 -5.56 -8.01
C PHE A 41 1.93 -4.13 -7.89
N TYR A 42 2.71 -3.11 -8.27
CA TYR A 42 2.29 -1.71 -8.25
C TYR A 42 1.16 -1.42 -9.24
N LEU A 43 1.13 -2.09 -10.38
CA LEU A 43 0.02 -1.96 -11.32
C LEU A 43 -1.31 -2.45 -10.70
N VAL A 44 -1.29 -3.62 -10.07
CA VAL A 44 -2.45 -4.18 -9.36
C VAL A 44 -2.90 -3.25 -8.23
N VAL A 45 -1.96 -2.80 -7.39
CA VAL A 45 -2.26 -1.87 -6.28
C VAL A 45 -2.81 -0.54 -6.81
N SER A 46 -2.26 -0.03 -7.92
CA SER A 46 -2.74 1.20 -8.56
C SER A 46 -4.19 1.08 -9.01
N LEU A 47 -4.51 0.02 -9.75
CA LEU A 47 -5.87 -0.20 -10.27
C LEU A 47 -6.88 -0.41 -9.12
N MET A 48 -6.57 -1.32 -8.19
CA MET A 48 -7.46 -1.61 -7.05
C MET A 48 -7.59 -0.40 -6.12
N GLY A 49 -6.50 0.32 -5.86
CA GLY A 49 -6.49 1.49 -4.99
C GLY A 49 -7.24 2.67 -5.59
N LEU A 50 -7.07 2.96 -6.90
CA LEU A 50 -7.81 4.04 -7.57
C LEU A 50 -9.32 3.73 -7.60
N LEU A 51 -9.70 2.53 -8.03
CA LEU A 51 -11.10 2.15 -8.12
C LEU A 51 -11.74 2.06 -6.73
N GLY A 52 -11.10 1.37 -5.79
CA GLY A 52 -11.64 1.15 -4.45
C GLY A 52 -11.78 2.44 -3.65
N ASN A 53 -10.75 3.28 -3.59
CA ASN A 53 -10.82 4.54 -2.86
C ASN A 53 -11.69 5.56 -3.61
N GLY A 54 -11.66 5.62 -4.95
CA GLY A 54 -12.51 6.51 -5.74
C GLY A 54 -13.99 6.22 -5.52
N VAL A 55 -14.42 4.96 -5.68
CA VAL A 55 -15.80 4.54 -5.43
C VAL A 55 -16.17 4.69 -3.96
N GLY A 56 -15.27 4.31 -3.03
CA GLY A 56 -15.49 4.43 -1.59
C GLY A 56 -15.73 5.87 -1.16
N LEU A 57 -14.88 6.80 -1.57
CA LEU A 57 -15.02 8.24 -1.28
C LEU A 57 -16.27 8.82 -1.93
N TRP A 58 -16.56 8.48 -3.18
CA TRP A 58 -17.79 8.92 -3.85
C TRP A 58 -19.04 8.52 -3.05
N ASN A 59 -19.15 7.24 -2.68
CA ASN A 59 -20.29 6.76 -1.90
C ASN A 59 -20.35 7.42 -0.51
N LEU A 60 -19.21 7.56 0.17
CA LEU A 60 -19.15 8.22 1.47
C LEU A 60 -19.63 9.67 1.39
N CYS A 61 -19.16 10.44 0.40
CA CYS A 61 -19.61 11.81 0.17
C CYS A 61 -21.11 11.88 -0.20
N ALA A 62 -21.59 10.97 -1.04
CA ALA A 62 -23.00 10.92 -1.43
C ALA A 62 -23.92 10.59 -0.24
N THR A 63 -23.53 9.66 0.63
CA THR A 63 -24.25 9.33 1.86
C THR A 63 -24.21 10.48 2.85
N SER A 64 -23.03 11.08 3.05
CA SER A 64 -22.87 12.21 3.99
C SER A 64 -23.62 13.47 3.56
N ARG A 65 -23.84 13.70 2.27
CA ARG A 65 -24.71 14.78 1.78
C ARG A 65 -26.19 14.59 2.19
N LYS A 66 -26.64 13.33 2.34
CA LYS A 66 -28.04 12.99 2.68
C LYS A 66 -28.26 12.92 4.19
N SER A 67 -27.35 12.29 4.93
CA SER A 67 -27.51 11.97 6.36
C SER A 67 -26.60 12.79 7.28
N GLY A 68 -25.78 13.68 6.74
CA GLY A 68 -24.74 14.39 7.48
C GLY A 68 -23.44 13.56 7.66
N TRP A 69 -22.36 14.23 7.96
CA TRP A 69 -21.09 13.60 8.28
C TRP A 69 -21.12 13.01 9.70
N ASN A 70 -20.51 11.86 9.89
CA ASN A 70 -20.22 11.30 11.19
C ASN A 70 -18.71 11.25 11.44
N ALA A 71 -18.30 11.11 12.69
CA ALA A 71 -16.92 11.12 13.13
C ALA A 71 -16.06 10.07 12.40
N LEU A 72 -16.57 8.86 12.26
CA LEU A 72 -15.90 7.76 11.55
C LEU A 72 -15.73 8.07 10.05
N GLY A 73 -16.78 8.63 9.42
CA GLY A 73 -16.75 9.00 8.01
C GLY A 73 -15.66 10.03 7.71
N VAL A 74 -15.45 11.02 8.59
CA VAL A 74 -14.36 12.00 8.46
C VAL A 74 -12.99 11.31 8.47
N LEU A 75 -12.74 10.39 9.41
CA LEU A 75 -11.46 9.69 9.52
C LEU A 75 -11.21 8.79 8.30
N VAL A 76 -12.23 8.05 7.85
CA VAL A 76 -12.15 7.17 6.69
C VAL A 76 -12.00 7.98 5.39
N CYS A 77 -12.62 9.17 5.29
CA CYS A 77 -12.42 10.08 4.17
C CYS A 77 -10.94 10.53 4.05
N ASN A 78 -10.33 10.96 5.16
CA ASN A 78 -8.93 11.38 5.18
C ASN A 78 -7.98 10.21 4.82
N LEU A 79 -8.28 9.00 5.30
CA LEU A 79 -7.54 7.79 4.92
C LEU A 79 -7.57 7.57 3.40
N GLY A 80 -8.75 7.63 2.79
CA GLY A 80 -8.89 7.46 1.35
C GLY A 80 -8.24 8.57 0.52
N VAL A 81 -8.22 9.81 1.02
CA VAL A 81 -7.47 10.91 0.40
C VAL A 81 -5.97 10.61 0.43
N ALA A 82 -5.41 10.14 1.56
CA ALA A 82 -4.01 9.74 1.65
C ALA A 82 -3.67 8.61 0.67
N ASP A 83 -4.56 7.63 0.53
CA ASP A 83 -4.40 6.53 -0.42
C ASP A 83 -4.38 7.02 -1.87
N LEU A 84 -5.33 7.87 -2.28
CA LEU A 84 -5.38 8.41 -3.64
C LEU A 84 -4.15 9.25 -3.97
N LEU A 85 -3.67 10.09 -3.06
CA LEU A 85 -2.45 10.89 -3.24
C LEU A 85 -1.24 10.02 -3.57
N TYR A 86 -1.14 8.84 -2.98
CA TYR A 86 -0.05 7.90 -3.25
C TYR A 86 -0.28 7.09 -4.53
N VAL A 87 -1.47 6.50 -4.68
CA VAL A 87 -1.75 5.53 -5.74
C VAL A 87 -1.61 6.15 -7.14
N VAL A 88 -1.90 7.45 -7.29
CA VAL A 88 -1.67 8.19 -8.56
C VAL A 88 -0.19 8.29 -8.94
N THR A 89 0.74 8.07 -8.00
CA THR A 89 2.17 8.07 -8.29
C THR A 89 2.71 6.70 -8.71
N LEU A 90 1.97 5.62 -8.49
CA LEU A 90 2.42 4.26 -8.79
C LEU A 90 2.74 4.00 -10.27
N PRO A 91 1.99 4.53 -11.26
CA PRO A 91 2.32 4.36 -12.67
C PRO A 91 3.75 4.85 -13.03
N PHE A 92 4.24 5.90 -12.37
CA PHE A 92 5.61 6.39 -12.58
C PHE A 92 6.66 5.41 -12.02
N LEU A 93 6.35 4.75 -10.91
CA LEU A 93 7.20 3.67 -10.37
C LEU A 93 7.16 2.42 -11.23
N VAL A 94 6.00 2.08 -11.81
CA VAL A 94 5.88 0.99 -12.80
C VAL A 94 6.80 1.27 -13.97
N SER A 95 6.72 2.45 -14.58
CA SER A 95 7.60 2.87 -15.69
C SER A 95 9.08 2.80 -15.29
N TYR A 96 9.45 3.30 -14.12
CA TYR A 96 10.81 3.28 -13.60
C TYR A 96 11.42 1.88 -13.51
N TYR A 97 10.66 0.90 -12.98
CA TYR A 97 11.16 -0.47 -12.84
C TYR A 97 11.20 -1.22 -14.16
N LEU A 98 10.22 -1.01 -15.06
CA LEU A 98 10.20 -1.60 -16.41
C LEU A 98 11.35 -1.10 -17.29
N GLN A 99 11.78 0.14 -17.09
CA GLN A 99 12.93 0.74 -17.82
C GLN A 99 14.28 0.42 -17.16
N GLY A 100 14.40 -0.67 -16.40
CA GLY A 100 15.66 -1.06 -15.77
C GLY A 100 16.14 -0.08 -14.69
N ARG A 101 15.21 0.59 -13.99
CA ARG A 101 15.47 1.56 -12.92
C ARG A 101 16.07 2.89 -13.42
N VAL A 102 15.67 3.30 -14.61
CA VAL A 102 15.99 4.62 -15.18
C VAL A 102 14.82 5.58 -14.88
N TRP A 103 15.11 6.68 -14.19
CA TRP A 103 14.13 7.68 -13.81
C TRP A 103 14.14 8.86 -14.78
N VAL A 104 13.11 9.00 -15.60
CA VAL A 104 13.04 10.02 -16.66
C VAL A 104 12.21 11.27 -16.28
N PHE A 105 11.55 11.26 -15.09
CA PHE A 105 10.59 12.27 -14.73
C PHE A 105 11.19 13.45 -13.93
N GLY A 106 12.51 13.51 -13.82
CA GLY A 106 13.22 14.60 -13.14
C GLY A 106 13.27 14.48 -11.60
N PRO A 107 14.14 15.26 -10.94
CA PRO A 107 14.43 15.12 -9.51
C PRO A 107 13.26 15.53 -8.60
N GLY A 108 12.49 16.54 -9.00
CA GLY A 108 11.32 17.00 -8.23
C GLY A 108 10.24 15.92 -8.13
N TRP A 109 9.95 15.25 -9.24
CA TRP A 109 8.96 14.18 -9.29
C TRP A 109 9.43 12.92 -8.55
N CYS A 110 10.73 12.59 -8.59
CA CYS A 110 11.31 11.52 -7.77
C CYS A 110 11.07 11.80 -6.27
N ARG A 111 11.41 13.02 -5.82
CA ARG A 111 11.24 13.42 -4.42
C ARG A 111 9.77 13.38 -4.00
N LEU A 112 8.87 13.91 -4.83
CA LEU A 112 7.43 13.91 -4.58
C LEU A 112 6.87 12.48 -4.46
N THR A 113 7.21 11.60 -5.39
CA THR A 113 6.76 10.20 -5.38
C THR A 113 7.19 9.47 -4.11
N ARG A 114 8.44 9.68 -3.65
CA ARG A 114 8.93 9.08 -2.40
C ARG A 114 8.29 9.70 -1.16
N LEU A 115 8.07 11.00 -1.17
CA LEU A 115 7.35 11.69 -0.11
C LEU A 115 5.91 11.17 0.03
N LEU A 116 5.16 11.08 -1.09
CA LEU A 116 3.78 10.63 -1.07
C LEU A 116 3.64 9.17 -0.62
N PHE A 117 4.62 8.31 -0.89
CA PHE A 117 4.67 6.97 -0.30
C PHE A 117 4.74 7.03 1.24
N HIS A 118 5.67 7.81 1.80
CA HIS A 118 5.83 7.92 3.25
C HIS A 118 4.65 8.65 3.91
N LEU A 119 4.12 9.69 3.24
CA LEU A 119 2.93 10.42 3.67
C LEU A 119 1.73 9.46 3.80
N ASN A 120 1.45 8.68 2.77
CA ASN A 120 0.40 7.68 2.80
C ASN A 120 0.62 6.65 3.91
N LEU A 121 1.83 6.10 4.02
CA LEU A 121 2.18 5.11 5.02
C LEU A 121 1.86 5.59 6.45
N TYR A 122 2.38 6.75 6.85
CA TYR A 122 2.21 7.26 8.22
C TYR A 122 0.84 7.88 8.45
N ALA A 123 0.21 8.48 7.44
CA ALA A 123 -1.18 8.94 7.54
C ALA A 123 -2.14 7.76 7.73
N SER A 124 -1.96 6.67 6.98
CA SER A 124 -2.76 5.45 7.13
C SER A 124 -2.62 4.85 8.53
N ILE A 125 -1.40 4.71 9.05
CA ILE A 125 -1.16 4.25 10.42
C ILE A 125 -1.86 5.16 11.43
N GLY A 126 -1.73 6.48 11.29
CA GLY A 126 -2.37 7.47 12.17
C GLY A 126 -3.90 7.38 12.13
N PHE A 127 -4.51 7.39 10.94
CA PHE A 127 -5.97 7.30 10.82
C PHE A 127 -6.53 5.96 11.26
N LEU A 128 -5.87 4.84 10.96
CA LEU A 128 -6.26 3.52 11.45
C LEU A 128 -6.19 3.45 12.99
N THR A 129 -5.21 4.08 13.60
CA THR A 129 -5.11 4.18 15.06
C THR A 129 -6.25 5.03 15.63
N CYS A 130 -6.56 6.17 15.02
CA CYS A 130 -7.70 7.01 15.42
C CYS A 130 -9.03 6.27 15.30
N ILE A 131 -9.24 5.51 14.21
CA ILE A 131 -10.42 4.66 14.01
C ILE A 131 -10.50 3.59 15.11
N SER A 132 -9.37 2.98 15.47
CA SER A 132 -9.28 1.96 16.52
C SER A 132 -9.65 2.52 17.89
N VAL A 133 -9.13 3.69 18.26
CA VAL A 133 -9.48 4.39 19.51
C VAL A 133 -10.94 4.81 19.51
N HIS A 134 -11.47 5.35 18.40
CA HIS A 134 -12.86 5.74 18.27
C HIS A 134 -13.79 4.53 18.47
N ARG A 135 -13.50 3.40 17.88
CA ARG A 135 -14.26 2.15 18.08
C ARG A 135 -14.13 1.62 19.49
N TYR A 136 -12.93 1.65 20.07
CA TYR A 136 -12.72 1.29 21.47
C TYR A 136 -13.60 2.10 22.41
N LEU A 137 -13.60 3.43 22.28
CA LEU A 137 -14.43 4.31 23.11
C LEU A 137 -15.92 4.02 22.94
N GLY A 138 -16.39 3.79 21.71
CA GLY A 138 -17.79 3.49 21.43
C GLY A 138 -18.28 2.17 22.02
N ILE A 139 -17.39 1.17 22.15
CA ILE A 139 -17.74 -0.17 22.66
C ILE A 139 -17.55 -0.25 24.18
N VAL A 140 -16.43 0.27 24.70
CA VAL A 140 -16.05 0.11 26.10
C VAL A 140 -16.61 1.22 26.98
N HIS A 141 -16.77 2.44 26.43
CA HIS A 141 -17.25 3.61 27.16
C HIS A 141 -18.39 4.35 26.43
N PRO A 142 -19.52 3.68 26.12
CA PRO A 142 -20.58 4.25 25.29
C PRO A 142 -21.18 5.54 25.89
N LEU A 143 -21.29 5.63 27.22
CA LEU A 143 -21.84 6.82 27.90
C LEU A 143 -20.92 8.05 27.76
N LYS A 144 -19.59 7.87 27.73
CA LYS A 144 -18.64 8.97 27.50
C LYS A 144 -18.71 9.47 26.06
N MET A 145 -19.13 8.62 25.15
CA MET A 145 -19.24 8.92 23.73
C MET A 145 -20.52 9.69 23.39
N LEU A 146 -21.60 9.51 24.15
CA LEU A 146 -22.92 10.07 23.86
C LEU A 146 -22.96 11.61 23.88
N GLY A 147 -22.05 12.27 24.61
CA GLY A 147 -22.06 13.74 24.77
C GLY A 147 -20.97 14.50 23.99
N ARG A 148 -19.80 13.91 23.73
CA ARG A 148 -18.63 14.62 23.20
C ARG A 148 -18.14 14.14 21.84
N CYS A 149 -18.31 12.88 21.49
CA CYS A 149 -17.74 12.30 20.28
C CYS A 149 -18.72 12.18 19.11
N GLN A 150 -19.98 12.59 19.27
CA GLN A 150 -20.95 12.66 18.17
C GLN A 150 -20.84 13.95 17.36
N THR A 151 -20.19 14.99 17.89
CA THR A 151 -19.91 16.22 17.14
C THR A 151 -18.76 16.01 16.16
N LEU A 152 -18.82 16.67 15.01
CA LEU A 152 -17.79 16.59 13.96
C LEU A 152 -16.48 17.24 14.40
N SER A 153 -16.55 18.25 15.27
CA SER A 153 -15.39 19.06 15.67
C SER A 153 -14.21 18.23 16.19
N PRO A 154 -14.36 17.25 17.10
CA PRO A 154 -13.23 16.43 17.55
C PRO A 154 -12.58 15.61 16.44
N SER A 155 -13.37 15.06 15.52
CA SER A 155 -12.83 14.22 14.43
C SER A 155 -12.10 15.05 13.37
N VAL A 156 -12.58 16.26 13.08
CA VAL A 156 -11.89 17.20 12.21
C VAL A 156 -10.58 17.66 12.86
N SER A 157 -10.62 18.07 14.14
CA SER A 157 -9.41 18.47 14.88
C SER A 157 -8.39 17.35 14.94
N LEU A 158 -8.84 16.11 15.21
CA LEU A 158 -7.97 14.93 15.22
C LEU A 158 -7.37 14.66 13.83
N SER A 159 -8.14 14.84 12.76
CA SER A 159 -7.62 14.70 11.39
C SER A 159 -6.54 15.73 11.09
N VAL A 160 -6.74 16.99 11.47
CA VAL A 160 -5.71 18.04 11.32
C VAL A 160 -4.46 17.69 12.12
N LEU A 161 -4.61 17.23 13.36
CA LEU A 161 -3.48 16.80 14.19
C LEU A 161 -2.70 15.65 13.56
N VAL A 162 -3.36 14.64 12.98
CA VAL A 162 -2.69 13.55 12.27
C VAL A 162 -1.90 14.08 11.08
N TRP A 163 -2.49 14.94 10.24
CA TRP A 163 -1.77 15.53 9.09
C TRP A 163 -0.57 16.36 9.52
N VAL A 164 -0.73 17.24 10.49
CA VAL A 164 0.36 18.08 11.03
C VAL A 164 1.48 17.21 11.60
N TRP A 165 1.12 16.20 12.39
CA TRP A 165 2.08 15.26 12.97
C TRP A 165 2.88 14.52 11.90
N VAL A 166 2.22 14.00 10.86
CA VAL A 166 2.87 13.29 9.75
C VAL A 166 3.80 14.23 8.98
N LEU A 167 3.37 15.46 8.70
CA LEU A 167 4.20 16.45 8.01
C LEU A 167 5.44 16.84 8.82
N ILE A 168 5.32 17.01 10.14
CA ILE A 168 6.46 17.26 11.03
C ILE A 168 7.46 16.10 10.99
N GLN A 169 6.97 14.86 11.04
CA GLN A 169 7.83 13.67 10.97
C GLN A 169 8.57 13.56 9.63
N LEU A 170 7.92 13.95 8.53
CA LEU A 170 8.49 13.86 7.19
C LEU A 170 9.34 15.08 6.80
N ALA A 171 9.27 16.18 7.53
CA ALA A 171 10.04 17.39 7.23
C ALA A 171 11.55 17.14 7.07
N PRO A 172 12.23 16.34 7.92
CA PRO A 172 13.67 16.04 7.74
C PRO A 172 13.98 15.27 6.46
N ASP A 173 13.03 14.51 5.90
CA ASP A 173 13.24 13.72 4.67
C ASP A 173 13.51 14.60 3.44
N PHE A 174 13.07 15.87 3.47
CA PHE A 174 13.36 16.85 2.41
C PHE A 174 14.84 17.23 2.32
N SER A 175 15.58 17.13 3.41
CA SER A 175 17.02 17.43 3.43
C SER A 175 17.86 16.33 2.77
N PHE A 176 17.29 15.13 2.57
CA PHE A 176 18.01 14.00 2.00
C PHE A 176 17.73 13.87 0.49
N SER A 177 18.80 13.85 -0.31
CA SER A 177 18.67 13.63 -1.75
C SER A 177 18.16 12.23 -2.05
N LYS A 178 17.16 12.15 -2.94
CA LYS A 178 16.59 10.89 -3.44
C LYS A 178 17.13 10.52 -4.83
N MET A 179 17.81 11.42 -5.49
CA MET A 179 18.36 11.21 -6.83
C MET A 179 19.86 10.92 -6.74
N ASP A 180 20.38 10.00 -7.54
CA ASP A 180 21.81 9.78 -7.65
C ASP A 180 22.52 10.98 -8.30
N ARG A 181 23.87 11.03 -8.21
CA ARG A 181 24.67 12.14 -8.78
C ARG A 181 24.56 12.20 -10.29
N ALA A 182 24.35 11.06 -10.95
CA ALA A 182 24.15 10.98 -12.40
C ALA A 182 22.76 11.41 -12.87
N GLY A 183 21.81 11.62 -11.95
CA GLY A 183 20.44 12.00 -12.28
C GLY A 183 19.60 10.87 -12.88
N VAL A 184 20.05 9.61 -12.78
CA VAL A 184 19.44 8.45 -13.45
C VAL A 184 18.58 7.62 -12.52
N ARG A 185 18.97 7.46 -11.25
CA ARG A 185 18.25 6.57 -10.29
C ARG A 185 17.52 7.35 -9.22
N CYS A 186 16.27 6.98 -8.98
CA CYS A 186 15.44 7.50 -7.89
C CYS A 186 15.47 6.52 -6.70
N HIS A 187 16.21 6.87 -5.65
CA HIS A 187 16.40 6.04 -4.46
C HIS A 187 15.19 6.07 -3.52
N ASP A 188 14.96 4.97 -2.83
CA ASP A 188 13.89 4.85 -1.83
C ASP A 188 14.23 5.56 -0.52
N THR A 189 15.51 5.54 -0.15
CA THR A 189 16.02 6.06 1.11
C THR A 189 16.93 7.27 0.86
N THR A 190 18.23 7.14 1.05
CA THR A 190 19.20 8.21 0.82
C THR A 190 20.48 7.65 0.22
N HIS A 191 21.38 8.52 -0.20
CA HIS A 191 22.75 8.18 -0.63
C HIS A 191 23.57 7.57 0.52
N HIS A 192 24.64 6.85 0.15
CA HIS A 192 25.55 6.25 1.12
C HIS A 192 26.22 7.27 2.04
N GLU A 193 26.52 8.47 1.52
CA GLU A 193 27.17 9.55 2.27
C GLU A 193 26.33 10.07 3.45
N ASN A 194 25.03 10.02 3.33
CA ASN A 194 24.11 10.54 4.36
C ASN A 194 23.55 9.42 5.28
N LEU A 195 24.09 8.20 5.17
CA LEU A 195 23.51 7.04 5.82
C LEU A 195 23.55 7.15 7.36
N ASP A 196 24.66 7.63 7.91
CA ASP A 196 24.83 7.76 9.36
C ASP A 196 23.90 8.81 9.99
N THR A 197 23.57 9.88 9.27
CA THR A 197 22.58 10.88 9.69
C THR A 197 21.14 10.41 9.45
N TYR A 198 20.91 9.63 8.40
CA TYR A 198 19.58 9.14 8.03
C TYR A 198 19.07 8.01 8.93
N MET A 199 19.97 7.15 9.45
CA MET A 199 19.60 6.01 10.30
C MET A 199 18.86 6.42 11.60
N PRO A 200 19.39 7.34 12.44
CA PRO A 200 18.68 7.77 13.66
C PRO A 200 17.33 8.42 13.32
N TYR A 201 17.22 9.17 12.23
CA TYR A 201 15.94 9.70 11.76
C TYR A 201 14.93 8.58 11.47
N ILE A 202 15.35 7.53 10.73
CA ILE A 202 14.46 6.40 10.41
C ILE A 202 14.08 5.61 11.65
N LEU A 203 14.98 5.44 12.61
CA LEU A 203 14.67 4.79 13.87
C LEU A 203 13.63 5.59 14.67
N THR A 204 13.81 6.91 14.75
CA THR A 204 12.87 7.81 15.44
C THR A 204 11.47 7.75 14.81
N ILE A 205 11.37 7.84 13.49
CA ILE A 205 10.06 7.78 12.80
C ILE A 205 9.45 6.36 12.85
N THR A 206 10.26 5.32 12.94
CA THR A 206 9.76 3.95 13.17
C THR A 206 9.14 3.84 14.56
N MET A 207 9.76 4.41 15.59
CA MET A 207 9.21 4.39 16.95
C MET A 207 7.95 5.23 17.07
N THR A 208 8.01 6.49 16.65
CA THR A 208 6.91 7.45 16.83
C THR A 208 5.78 7.29 15.82
N GLY A 209 6.09 6.97 14.57
CA GLY A 209 5.12 6.85 13.49
C GLY A 209 4.53 5.44 13.33
N PHE A 210 5.16 4.41 13.90
CA PHE A 210 4.66 3.03 13.78
C PHE A 210 4.56 2.31 15.14
N ALA A 211 5.63 2.17 15.94
CA ALA A 211 5.63 1.31 17.13
C ALA A 211 4.62 1.77 18.18
N ILE A 212 4.59 3.06 18.49
CA ILE A 212 3.61 3.64 19.43
C ILE A 212 2.17 3.47 18.92
N PRO A 213 1.79 3.87 17.69
CA PRO A 213 0.48 3.59 17.11
C PRO A 213 0.09 2.12 17.14
N PHE A 214 1.01 1.22 16.82
CA PHE A 214 0.78 -0.22 16.84
C PHE A 214 0.42 -0.73 18.25
N LEU A 215 1.16 -0.29 19.28
CA LEU A 215 0.87 -0.65 20.68
C LEU A 215 -0.48 -0.10 21.14
N ILE A 216 -0.82 1.15 20.79
CA ILE A 216 -2.13 1.74 21.11
C ILE A 216 -3.25 0.93 20.44
N THR A 217 -3.13 0.64 19.15
CA THR A 217 -4.13 -0.12 18.39
C THR A 217 -4.32 -1.52 18.96
N THR A 218 -3.23 -2.22 19.25
CA THR A 218 -3.25 -3.57 19.83
C THR A 218 -3.89 -3.57 21.23
N GLY A 219 -3.53 -2.62 22.08
CA GLY A 219 -4.13 -2.45 23.42
C GLY A 219 -5.62 -2.19 23.36
N CYS A 220 -6.07 -1.24 22.51
CA CYS A 220 -7.49 -0.97 22.30
C CYS A 220 -8.25 -2.23 21.87
N TYR A 221 -7.72 -2.99 20.91
CA TYR A 221 -8.41 -4.15 20.38
C TYR A 221 -8.37 -5.37 21.30
N CYS A 222 -7.29 -5.59 22.03
CA CYS A 222 -7.28 -6.61 23.10
C CYS A 222 -8.39 -6.36 24.11
N HIS A 223 -8.55 -5.12 24.57
CA HIS A 223 -9.61 -4.77 25.52
C HIS A 223 -11.01 -4.89 24.89
N VAL A 224 -11.22 -4.42 23.66
CA VAL A 224 -12.49 -4.59 22.92
C VAL A 224 -12.90 -6.06 22.85
N VAL A 225 -11.97 -6.95 22.49
CA VAL A 225 -12.25 -8.39 22.40
C VAL A 225 -12.65 -8.98 23.75
N VAL A 226 -11.97 -8.59 24.84
CA VAL A 226 -12.31 -9.03 26.20
C VAL A 226 -13.71 -8.57 26.58
N VAL A 227 -14.05 -7.28 26.36
CA VAL A 227 -15.38 -6.73 26.68
C VAL A 227 -16.48 -7.40 25.86
N LEU A 228 -16.28 -7.59 24.55
CA LEU A 228 -17.26 -8.25 23.67
C LEU A 228 -17.44 -9.74 23.99
N ARG A 229 -16.44 -10.42 24.56
CA ARG A 229 -16.57 -11.81 25.01
C ARG A 229 -17.33 -11.92 26.33
N ARG A 230 -17.13 -10.95 27.24
CA ARG A 230 -17.77 -10.95 28.56
C ARG A 230 -19.23 -10.47 28.51
N ASN A 231 -19.55 -9.55 27.60
CA ASN A 231 -20.90 -8.97 27.50
C ASN A 231 -21.73 -9.73 26.45
N GLN A 232 -22.73 -10.50 26.93
CA GLN A 232 -23.65 -11.28 26.08
C GLN A 232 -24.78 -10.44 25.52
N ASN A 233 -25.06 -9.25 26.10
CA ASN A 233 -26.17 -8.38 25.74
C ASN A 233 -25.87 -7.44 24.56
N VAL A 234 -24.66 -7.53 23.96
CA VAL A 234 -24.30 -6.74 22.76
C VAL A 234 -24.97 -7.34 21.53
N ASP A 235 -25.63 -6.47 20.74
CA ASP A 235 -26.23 -6.87 19.45
C ASP A 235 -25.22 -7.72 18.62
N PRO A 236 -25.62 -8.93 18.17
CA PRO A 236 -24.78 -9.83 17.39
C PRO A 236 -24.21 -9.18 16.12
N ILE A 237 -24.97 -8.31 15.46
CA ILE A 237 -24.55 -7.60 14.25
C ILE A 237 -23.42 -6.62 14.58
N LEU A 238 -23.60 -5.81 15.63
CA LEU A 238 -22.59 -4.85 16.10
C LEU A 238 -21.32 -5.58 16.54
N LYS A 239 -21.46 -6.71 17.26
CA LYS A 239 -20.36 -7.56 17.70
C LYS A 239 -19.56 -8.09 16.51
N ARG A 240 -20.22 -8.67 15.50
CA ARG A 240 -19.59 -9.20 14.30
C ARG A 240 -18.83 -8.11 13.52
N ARG A 241 -19.46 -6.95 13.29
CA ARG A 241 -18.82 -5.82 12.59
C ARG A 241 -17.57 -5.33 13.34
N SER A 242 -17.67 -5.18 14.65
CA SER A 242 -16.56 -4.74 15.48
C SER A 242 -15.38 -5.72 15.40
N ILE A 243 -15.65 -7.03 15.52
CA ILE A 243 -14.61 -8.07 15.41
C ILE A 243 -13.98 -8.08 14.01
N THR A 244 -14.78 -7.96 12.94
CA THR A 244 -14.26 -7.91 11.57
C THR A 244 -13.32 -6.72 11.37
N LEU A 245 -13.69 -5.55 11.89
CA LEU A 245 -12.82 -4.36 11.80
C LEU A 245 -11.52 -4.55 12.60
N VAL A 246 -11.60 -5.11 13.80
CA VAL A 246 -10.43 -5.48 14.63
C VAL A 246 -9.48 -6.38 13.83
N VAL A 247 -10.00 -7.47 13.26
CA VAL A 247 -9.20 -8.41 12.48
C VAL A 247 -8.58 -7.72 11.27
N LEU A 248 -9.36 -6.94 10.49
CA LEU A 248 -8.87 -6.24 9.32
C LEU A 248 -7.71 -5.30 9.66
N VAL A 249 -7.86 -4.46 10.67
CA VAL A 249 -6.81 -3.50 11.06
C VAL A 249 -5.58 -4.22 11.60
N LEU A 250 -5.74 -5.28 12.42
CA LEU A 250 -4.60 -6.06 12.90
C LEU A 250 -3.87 -6.77 11.75
N VAL A 251 -4.59 -7.28 10.76
CA VAL A 251 -3.98 -7.85 9.54
C VAL A 251 -3.19 -6.80 8.78
N LEU A 252 -3.75 -5.59 8.57
CA LEU A 252 -3.04 -4.49 7.92
C LEU A 252 -1.76 -4.13 8.66
N PHE A 253 -1.80 -4.00 9.99
CA PHE A 253 -0.60 -3.70 10.77
C PHE A 253 0.44 -4.83 10.73
N SER A 254 0.02 -6.09 10.84
CA SER A 254 0.91 -7.25 10.92
C SER A 254 1.51 -7.63 9.57
N VAL A 255 0.75 -7.49 8.49
CA VAL A 255 1.18 -7.94 7.15
C VAL A 255 1.76 -6.80 6.33
N CYS A 256 1.13 -5.61 6.36
CA CYS A 256 1.56 -4.50 5.51
C CYS A 256 2.63 -3.63 6.18
N PHE A 257 2.48 -3.30 7.47
CA PHE A 257 3.35 -2.30 8.09
C PHE A 257 4.51 -2.90 8.89
N LEU A 258 4.27 -3.90 9.74
CA LEU A 258 5.31 -4.45 10.62
C LEU A 258 6.52 -5.00 9.86
N PRO A 259 6.35 -5.86 8.82
CA PRO A 259 7.49 -6.37 8.08
C PRO A 259 8.27 -5.27 7.37
N TYR A 260 7.57 -4.27 6.81
CA TYR A 260 8.22 -3.13 6.15
C TYR A 260 9.13 -2.36 7.11
N HIS A 261 8.67 -2.01 8.31
CA HIS A 261 9.47 -1.28 9.28
C HIS A 261 10.69 -2.07 9.78
N ILE A 262 10.54 -3.39 9.96
CA ILE A 262 11.65 -4.28 10.32
C ILE A 262 12.69 -4.29 9.19
N PHE A 263 12.29 -4.64 7.97
CA PHE A 263 13.22 -4.80 6.87
C PHE A 263 13.79 -3.47 6.35
N ARG A 264 13.08 -2.36 6.51
CA ARG A 264 13.63 -1.01 6.23
C ARG A 264 14.83 -0.70 7.11
N ASN A 265 14.72 -0.93 8.42
CA ASN A 265 15.83 -0.69 9.36
C ASN A 265 16.97 -1.68 9.12
N LEU A 266 16.68 -2.96 8.92
CA LEU A 266 17.67 -3.98 8.58
C LEU A 266 18.39 -3.66 7.25
N ASN A 267 17.68 -3.19 6.24
CA ASN A 267 18.27 -2.80 4.95
C ASN A 267 19.23 -1.60 5.10
N LEU A 268 18.90 -0.62 5.92
CA LEU A 268 19.82 0.49 6.20
C LEU A 268 21.07 0.01 6.95
N GLN A 269 20.90 -0.85 7.95
CA GLN A 269 22.03 -1.46 8.66
C GLN A 269 22.88 -2.33 7.74
N SER A 270 22.27 -3.11 6.84
CA SER A 270 22.98 -3.95 5.86
C SER A 270 23.84 -3.11 4.90
N ARG A 271 23.35 -1.95 4.49
CA ARG A 271 24.11 -1.00 3.65
C ARG A 271 25.34 -0.45 4.40
N ARG A 272 25.22 -0.20 5.71
CA ARG A 272 26.36 0.21 6.54
C ARG A 272 27.43 -0.89 6.60
N TRP A 273 27.04 -2.15 6.79
CA TRP A 273 27.97 -3.29 6.75
C TRP A 273 28.62 -3.47 5.39
N GLN A 274 27.90 -3.23 4.29
CA GLN A 274 28.47 -3.25 2.94
C GLN A 274 29.56 -2.17 2.75
N LEU A 275 29.35 -0.97 3.29
CA LEU A 275 30.37 0.09 3.28
C LEU A 275 31.63 -0.28 4.08
N GLN A 276 31.51 -1.16 5.08
CA GLN A 276 32.61 -1.73 5.86
C GLN A 276 33.29 -2.94 5.17
N GLY A 277 32.90 -3.27 3.92
CA GLY A 277 33.47 -4.36 3.15
C GLY A 277 32.82 -5.73 3.34
N SER A 278 31.73 -5.82 4.11
CA SER A 278 31.01 -7.09 4.32
C SER A 278 30.09 -7.39 3.13
N CYS A 279 30.34 -8.52 2.44
CA CYS A 279 29.48 -9.05 1.38
C CYS A 279 29.04 -10.46 1.72
N SER A 280 27.73 -10.65 1.97
CA SER A 280 27.17 -11.97 2.27
C SER A 280 25.84 -12.21 1.57
N GLN A 281 25.45 -13.47 1.42
CA GLN A 281 24.14 -13.83 0.91
C GLN A 281 23.00 -13.28 1.79
N THR A 282 23.22 -13.20 3.10
CA THR A 282 22.25 -12.64 4.05
C THR A 282 21.92 -11.17 3.74
N LEU A 283 22.92 -10.35 3.39
CA LEU A 283 22.69 -8.94 3.04
C LEU A 283 21.88 -8.80 1.75
N ARG A 284 22.08 -9.70 0.78
CA ARG A 284 21.25 -9.76 -0.44
C ARG A 284 19.81 -10.14 -0.11
N ASN A 285 19.61 -11.13 0.77
CA ASN A 285 18.28 -11.54 1.21
C ASN A 285 17.54 -10.43 1.95
N ILE A 286 18.22 -9.66 2.80
CA ILE A 286 17.64 -8.49 3.48
C ILE A 286 17.16 -7.44 2.46
N TYR A 287 17.95 -7.17 1.42
CA TYR A 287 17.53 -6.25 0.36
C TYR A 287 16.27 -6.75 -0.38
N VAL A 288 16.24 -8.02 -0.78
CA VAL A 288 15.06 -8.62 -1.44
C VAL A 288 13.83 -8.55 -0.53
N SER A 289 13.97 -8.93 0.75
CA SER A 289 12.88 -8.87 1.73
C SER A 289 12.39 -7.43 1.93
N TYR A 290 13.29 -6.45 1.96
CA TYR A 290 12.90 -5.04 2.01
C TYR A 290 12.05 -4.62 0.79
N GLN A 291 12.42 -5.05 -0.42
CA GLN A 291 11.66 -4.71 -1.64
C GLN A 291 10.27 -5.37 -1.63
N VAL A 292 10.17 -6.63 -1.19
CA VAL A 292 8.88 -7.34 -1.05
C VAL A 292 8.00 -6.64 -0.02
N THR A 293 8.54 -6.34 1.16
CA THR A 293 7.76 -5.71 2.24
C THR A 293 7.37 -4.28 1.93
N ARG A 294 8.12 -3.57 1.08
CA ARG A 294 7.71 -2.27 0.54
C ARG A 294 6.51 -2.41 -0.40
N GLY A 295 6.46 -3.45 -1.21
CA GLY A 295 5.27 -3.81 -1.97
C GLY A 295 4.07 -4.06 -1.03
N LEU A 296 4.25 -4.88 0.01
CA LEU A 296 3.19 -5.15 1.00
C LEU A 296 2.71 -3.88 1.70
N ALA A 297 3.61 -2.95 2.02
CA ALA A 297 3.22 -1.65 2.57
C ALA A 297 2.35 -0.84 1.60
N SER A 298 2.61 -0.93 0.29
CA SER A 298 1.78 -0.30 -0.74
C SER A 298 0.40 -0.95 -0.88
N LEU A 299 0.27 -2.25 -0.58
CA LEU A 299 -0.99 -3.00 -0.62
C LEU A 299 -2.03 -2.45 0.35
N ASN A 300 -1.60 -1.79 1.44
CA ASN A 300 -2.49 -1.09 2.36
C ASN A 300 -3.51 -0.20 1.61
N SER A 301 -3.06 0.59 0.63
CA SER A 301 -3.94 1.49 -0.13
C SER A 301 -4.97 0.76 -1.00
N ALA A 302 -4.72 -0.49 -1.37
CA ALA A 302 -5.69 -1.33 -2.08
C ALA A 302 -6.65 -2.07 -1.13
N LEU A 303 -6.26 -2.26 0.15
CA LEU A 303 -7.07 -2.95 1.15
C LEU A 303 -7.94 -1.99 1.99
N ASN A 304 -7.51 -0.73 2.19
CA ASN A 304 -8.27 0.27 2.94
C ASN A 304 -9.71 0.48 2.44
N PRO A 305 -10.04 0.34 1.15
CA PRO A 305 -11.42 0.37 0.69
C PRO A 305 -12.38 -0.60 1.41
N LEU A 306 -11.87 -1.70 1.98
CA LEU A 306 -12.68 -2.60 2.80
C LEU A 306 -13.26 -1.91 4.05
N LEU A 307 -12.63 -0.85 4.54
CA LEU A 307 -13.14 -0.05 5.67
C LEU A 307 -14.39 0.74 5.30
N TYR A 308 -14.54 1.16 4.04
CA TYR A 308 -15.78 1.82 3.59
C TYR A 308 -16.98 0.88 3.66
N LEU A 309 -16.77 -0.42 3.41
CA LEU A 309 -17.81 -1.45 3.54
C LEU A 309 -18.28 -1.58 5.00
N MET A 310 -17.36 -1.37 5.94
CA MET A 310 -17.69 -1.41 7.38
C MET A 310 -18.35 -0.12 7.87
N ALA A 311 -18.13 0.99 7.17
CA ALA A 311 -18.69 2.29 7.51
C ALA A 311 -20.10 2.53 6.93
N SER A 312 -20.47 1.82 5.85
CA SER A 312 -21.71 2.04 5.10
C SER A 312 -22.43 0.71 4.78
N GLU A 313 -23.63 0.53 5.34
CA GLU A 313 -24.49 -0.63 5.04
C GLU A 313 -24.97 -0.62 3.58
N ASP A 314 -25.30 0.57 3.08
CA ASP A 314 -25.80 0.76 1.72
C ASP A 314 -24.78 0.34 0.67
N LEU A 315 -23.47 0.53 0.95
CA LEU A 315 -22.40 0.13 0.03
C LEU A 315 -22.30 -1.39 -0.08
N VAL A 316 -22.43 -2.11 1.03
CA VAL A 316 -22.43 -3.59 1.03
C VAL A 316 -23.60 -4.12 0.20
N MET A 317 -24.81 -3.58 0.41
CA MET A 317 -25.99 -3.99 -0.35
C MET A 317 -25.85 -3.69 -1.85
N ARG A 318 -25.31 -2.54 -2.22
CA ARG A 318 -25.08 -2.17 -3.64
C ARG A 318 -24.02 -3.05 -4.29
N LEU A 319 -22.92 -3.36 -3.60
CA LEU A 319 -21.86 -4.22 -4.13
C LEU A 319 -22.33 -5.67 -4.28
N THR A 320 -23.12 -6.18 -3.34
CA THR A 320 -23.72 -7.52 -3.46
C THR A 320 -24.72 -7.57 -4.62
N ALA A 321 -25.58 -6.57 -4.76
CA ALA A 321 -26.51 -6.46 -5.90
C ALA A 321 -25.75 -6.38 -7.24
N PHE A 322 -24.68 -5.59 -7.32
CA PHE A 322 -23.83 -5.50 -8.49
C PHE A 322 -23.11 -6.80 -8.81
N GLY A 323 -22.57 -7.48 -7.78
CA GLY A 323 -21.96 -8.81 -7.91
C GLY A 323 -22.96 -9.86 -8.44
N HIS A 324 -24.20 -9.83 -7.96
CA HIS A 324 -25.27 -10.70 -8.48
C HIS A 324 -25.65 -10.37 -9.93
N THR A 325 -25.59 -9.09 -10.32
CA THR A 325 -25.86 -8.65 -11.71
C THR A 325 -24.75 -9.11 -12.64
N ILE A 326 -23.47 -8.91 -12.24
CA ILE A 326 -22.32 -9.42 -13.01
C ILE A 326 -22.35 -10.95 -13.10
N GLY A 327 -22.63 -11.65 -11.99
CA GLY A 327 -22.73 -13.11 -11.99
C GLY A 327 -23.85 -13.63 -12.88
N ARG A 328 -24.96 -12.87 -13.03
CA ARG A 328 -26.02 -13.20 -14.03
C ARG A 328 -25.56 -12.93 -15.44
N ALA A 329 -24.90 -11.78 -15.70
CA ALA A 329 -24.37 -11.45 -17.00
C ALA A 329 -23.29 -12.45 -17.46
N LEU A 330 -22.39 -12.84 -16.58
CA LEU A 330 -21.36 -13.86 -16.87
C LEU A 330 -21.97 -15.23 -17.14
N ARG A 331 -23.02 -15.64 -16.42
CA ARG A 331 -23.77 -16.89 -16.72
C ARG A 331 -24.50 -16.83 -18.05
N PHE A 332 -24.96 -15.67 -18.48
CA PHE A 332 -25.55 -15.47 -19.79
C PHE A 332 -24.52 -15.53 -20.91
N LEU A 333 -23.35 -14.91 -20.72
CA LEU A 333 -22.25 -14.91 -21.68
C LEU A 333 -21.49 -16.25 -21.74
N TRP A 334 -21.48 -17.01 -20.65
CA TRP A 334 -20.81 -18.31 -20.55
C TRP A 334 -21.74 -19.35 -19.93
N PRO A 335 -22.74 -19.85 -20.70
CA PRO A 335 -23.62 -20.88 -20.21
C PRO A 335 -22.83 -22.16 -19.88
N SER A 336 -23.12 -22.76 -18.74
CA SER A 336 -22.50 -24.02 -18.34
C SER A 336 -22.75 -25.10 -19.40
N GLN A 337 -21.86 -26.10 -19.52
CA GLN A 337 -22.04 -27.21 -20.47
C GLN A 337 -23.41 -27.89 -20.31
N ALA A 338 -23.92 -27.99 -19.08
CA ALA A 338 -25.26 -28.52 -18.82
C ALA A 338 -26.40 -27.68 -19.42
N GLN A 339 -26.27 -26.36 -19.43
CA GLN A 339 -27.25 -25.47 -20.07
C GLN A 339 -27.17 -25.51 -21.59
N ARG A 340 -25.99 -25.69 -22.17
CA ARG A 340 -25.83 -25.92 -23.63
C ARG A 340 -26.45 -27.22 -24.05
N HIS A 341 -26.30 -28.31 -23.30
CA HIS A 341 -26.94 -29.61 -23.56
C HIS A 341 -28.47 -29.52 -23.45
N LEU A 342 -29.01 -28.79 -22.48
CA LEU A 342 -30.45 -28.57 -22.33
C LEU A 342 -31.04 -27.72 -23.47
N SER A 343 -30.32 -26.71 -23.92
CA SER A 343 -30.73 -25.88 -25.06
C SER A 343 -30.68 -26.69 -26.36
N GLN A 344 -29.65 -27.48 -26.60
CA GLN A 344 -29.56 -28.38 -27.74
C GLN A 344 -30.67 -29.44 -27.75
N LYS A 345 -30.96 -30.03 -26.57
CA LYS A 345 -32.05 -31.01 -26.45
C LYS A 345 -33.45 -30.40 -26.69
N LYS A 346 -33.66 -29.12 -26.26
CA LYS A 346 -34.88 -28.40 -26.57
C LYS A 346 -35.04 -28.08 -28.06
N LEU A 347 -33.95 -27.69 -28.73
CA LEU A 347 -33.97 -27.48 -30.20
C LEU A 347 -34.32 -28.77 -30.96
N SER A 348 -33.67 -29.90 -30.57
CA SER A 348 -33.96 -31.20 -31.23
C SER A 348 -35.41 -31.67 -31.03
N ILE A 349 -36.02 -31.38 -29.87
CA ILE A 349 -37.43 -31.73 -29.62
C ILE A 349 -38.37 -30.85 -30.47
N MET A 350 -38.06 -29.56 -30.65
CA MET A 350 -38.86 -28.65 -31.49
C MET A 350 -38.76 -29.02 -32.98
N ASP A 351 -37.55 -29.43 -33.43
CA ASP A 351 -37.36 -29.92 -34.81
C ASP A 351 -38.11 -31.23 -35.07
N ASP A 352 -38.20 -32.13 -34.07
CA ASP A 352 -38.97 -33.41 -34.17
C ASP A 352 -40.49 -33.14 -34.16
N GLU A 353 -41.02 -32.18 -33.38
CA GLU A 353 -42.45 -31.80 -33.38
C GLU A 353 -42.86 -31.14 -34.72
N GLU A 354 -41.99 -30.30 -35.31
CA GLU A 354 -42.25 -29.66 -36.61
C GLU A 354 -42.26 -30.67 -37.78
N CYS A 355 -41.44 -31.74 -37.69
CA CYS A 355 -41.45 -32.84 -38.64
C CYS A 355 -42.70 -33.74 -38.54
N GLU A 356 -43.24 -33.94 -37.29
CA GLU A 356 -44.48 -34.73 -37.12
C GLU A 356 -45.75 -34.00 -37.60
N GLU A 357 -45.83 -32.67 -37.42
CA GLU A 357 -46.92 -31.85 -37.89
C GLU A 357 -46.98 -31.84 -39.49
N VAL A 358 -45.83 -31.81 -40.14
CA VAL A 358 -45.74 -31.84 -41.60
C VAL A 358 -46.08 -33.24 -42.17
N SER A 359 -45.78 -34.32 -41.38
CA SER A 359 -46.11 -35.70 -41.80
C SER A 359 -47.59 -36.08 -41.62
N ASN A 360 -48.30 -35.43 -40.68
CA ASN A 360 -49.72 -35.71 -40.39
C ASN A 360 -50.70 -34.81 -41.19
N GLY A 361 -50.15 -33.84 -41.97
CA GLY A 361 -50.93 -32.89 -42.78
C GLY A 361 -50.98 -33.21 -44.29
N LEU A 362 -50.45 -34.39 -44.73
CA LEU A 362 -50.53 -34.94 -46.11
C LEU A 362 -51.39 -36.22 -46.09
#